data_762e13c52e4b8db4bd73267b90d63153
#
_entry.id   762e13c52e4b8db4bd73267b90d63153
#
_cell.length_a   1.000
_cell.length_b   1.000
_cell.length_c   1.000
_cell.angle_alpha   90.00
_cell.angle_beta   90.00
_cell.angle_gamma   90.00
#
_symmetry.space_group_name_H-M   'P 1'
#
loop_
_entity.id
_entity.type
_entity.pdbx_description
1 polymer ?
#
loop_
_entity_poly.entity_id
_entity_poly.type
_entity_poly.pdbx_seq_one_letter_code
_entity_poly.pdbx_strand_id
1 'polypeptide(L)'
;MHTTISIHGKDYATVALRLAVARRNLGAKLRIETEIVSIDKDTVVCKATVTVAGNVIATGLAEERRAASRINQTSALENCETSAVGRALAFCGITNDSIASAEEVAAAIEQQDQKLQSALKSLEGISHAGNFQKWISDNKTFLADLKAKNPVSYGAFLEKFTSIKNQLKSKGVLQ
;
A
#
# COMPACT_ATOMS: atom_id res chain seq x y z
N MET A 1 -23.96 0.65 4.35
CA MET A 1 -23.67 -0.56 3.56
C MET A 1 -22.17 -0.81 3.65
N HIS A 2 -21.76 -2.00 4.10
CA HIS A 2 -20.35 -2.38 4.09
C HIS A 2 -20.06 -2.97 2.71
N THR A 3 -19.14 -2.37 1.96
CA THR A 3 -18.93 -2.70 0.56
C THR A 3 -17.52 -3.28 0.34
N THR A 4 -17.40 -4.12 -0.67
CA THR A 4 -16.10 -4.40 -1.30
C THR A 4 -15.69 -3.19 -2.13
N ILE A 5 -14.38 -3.02 -2.32
CA ILE A 5 -13.81 -2.02 -3.21
C ILE A 5 -13.15 -2.76 -4.37
N SER A 6 -13.53 -2.40 -5.60
CA SER A 6 -12.92 -2.98 -6.79
C SER A 6 -11.61 -2.24 -7.11
N ILE A 7 -10.51 -2.96 -7.14
CA ILE A 7 -9.17 -2.44 -7.43
C ILE A 7 -8.58 -3.30 -8.55
N HIS A 8 -8.29 -2.69 -9.69
CA HIS A 8 -7.77 -3.38 -10.89
C HIS A 8 -8.60 -4.60 -11.31
N GLY A 9 -9.94 -4.50 -11.20
CA GLY A 9 -10.87 -5.55 -11.60
C GLY A 9 -11.01 -6.72 -10.61
N LYS A 10 -10.42 -6.62 -9.42
CA LYS A 10 -10.57 -7.57 -8.32
C LYS A 10 -11.22 -6.87 -7.13
N ASP A 11 -12.21 -7.52 -6.54
CA ASP A 11 -12.90 -7.01 -5.35
C ASP A 11 -12.14 -7.38 -4.08
N TYR A 12 -12.01 -6.40 -3.20
CA TYR A 12 -11.39 -6.54 -1.88
C TYR A 12 -12.36 -6.13 -0.79
N ALA A 13 -12.46 -6.95 0.25
CA ALA A 13 -13.23 -6.59 1.43
C ALA A 13 -12.48 -5.53 2.24
N THR A 14 -13.22 -4.49 2.67
CA THR A 14 -12.72 -3.55 3.67
C THR A 14 -12.61 -4.24 5.03
N VAL A 15 -11.78 -3.70 5.93
CA VAL A 15 -11.71 -4.18 7.33
C VAL A 15 -13.06 -4.01 8.02
N ALA A 16 -13.78 -2.93 7.73
CA ALA A 16 -15.12 -2.69 8.25
C ALA A 16 -16.13 -3.76 7.81
N LEU A 17 -16.07 -4.22 6.55
CA LEU A 17 -16.89 -5.32 6.07
C LEU A 17 -16.56 -6.63 6.79
N ARG A 18 -15.25 -6.96 6.90
CA ARG A 18 -14.81 -8.17 7.63
C ARG A 18 -15.31 -8.16 9.07
N LEU A 19 -15.16 -7.03 9.76
CA LEU A 19 -15.64 -6.87 11.13
C LEU A 19 -17.14 -7.03 11.25
N ALA A 20 -17.92 -6.42 10.34
CA ALA A 20 -19.39 -6.53 10.34
C ALA A 20 -19.86 -7.98 10.12
N VAL A 21 -19.22 -8.70 9.19
CA VAL A 21 -19.51 -10.12 8.92
C VAL A 21 -19.15 -10.97 10.15
N ALA A 22 -17.96 -10.74 10.75
CA ALA A 22 -17.53 -11.44 11.94
C ALA A 22 -18.52 -11.24 13.12
N ARG A 23 -18.93 -9.99 13.38
CA ARG A 23 -19.90 -9.66 14.43
C ARG A 23 -21.27 -10.26 14.16
N ARG A 24 -21.72 -10.27 12.91
CA ARG A 24 -23.01 -10.90 12.54
C ARG A 24 -22.99 -12.40 12.79
N ASN A 25 -21.90 -13.09 12.44
CA ASN A 25 -21.81 -14.54 12.51
C ASN A 25 -21.52 -15.04 13.94
N LEU A 26 -20.72 -14.32 14.70
CA LEU A 26 -20.18 -14.77 15.98
C LEU A 26 -20.76 -14.04 17.19
N GLY A 27 -21.36 -12.87 16.98
CA GLY A 27 -22.03 -12.09 18.03
C GLY A 27 -21.12 -11.79 19.22
N ALA A 28 -21.64 -12.02 20.41
CA ALA A 28 -20.95 -11.82 21.69
C ALA A 28 -19.80 -12.80 21.95
N LYS A 29 -19.71 -13.89 21.18
CA LYS A 29 -18.58 -14.84 21.30
C LYS A 29 -17.28 -14.30 20.72
N LEU A 30 -17.35 -13.28 19.84
CA LEU A 30 -16.20 -12.65 19.22
C LEU A 30 -15.57 -11.62 20.14
N ARG A 31 -14.29 -11.78 20.43
CA ARG A 31 -13.42 -10.79 21.07
C ARG A 31 -12.26 -10.49 20.12
N ILE A 32 -11.96 -9.23 19.97
CA ILE A 32 -10.80 -8.75 19.20
C ILE A 32 -10.00 -7.85 20.14
N GLU A 33 -8.72 -8.14 20.26
CA GLU A 33 -7.78 -7.38 21.09
C GLU A 33 -6.62 -6.96 20.22
N THR A 34 -6.16 -5.73 20.42
CA THR A 34 -4.98 -5.19 19.75
C THR A 34 -3.92 -4.85 20.77
N GLU A 35 -2.67 -5.01 20.40
CA GLU A 35 -1.51 -4.61 21.19
C GLU A 35 -0.48 -3.93 20.30
N ILE A 36 0.21 -2.92 20.82
CA ILE A 36 1.36 -2.31 20.19
C ILE A 36 2.56 -3.18 20.54
N VAL A 37 3.11 -3.88 19.52
CA VAL A 37 4.30 -4.72 19.68
C VAL A 37 5.56 -3.86 19.77
N SER A 38 5.65 -2.84 18.91
CA SER A 38 6.71 -1.84 18.99
C SER A 38 6.23 -0.52 18.37
N ILE A 39 6.77 0.58 18.88
CA ILE A 39 6.53 1.91 18.35
C ILE A 39 7.79 2.76 18.53
N ASP A 40 8.23 3.38 17.45
CA ASP A 40 9.32 4.36 17.49
C ASP A 40 8.98 5.59 16.63
N LYS A 41 9.98 6.45 16.36
CA LYS A 41 9.79 7.66 15.56
C LYS A 41 9.45 7.38 14.09
N ASP A 42 9.83 6.23 13.56
CA ASP A 42 9.74 5.88 12.14
C ASP A 42 8.68 4.81 11.85
N THR A 43 8.47 3.88 12.79
CA THR A 43 7.63 2.69 12.60
C THR A 43 6.68 2.42 13.76
N VAL A 44 5.56 1.78 13.43
CA VAL A 44 4.61 1.20 14.38
C VAL A 44 4.35 -0.24 13.97
N VAL A 45 4.39 -1.15 14.93
CA VAL A 45 4.03 -2.56 14.75
C VAL A 45 2.89 -2.91 15.70
N CYS A 46 1.78 -3.36 15.14
CA CYS A 46 0.60 -3.80 15.89
C CYS A 46 0.34 -5.28 15.66
N LYS A 47 -0.23 -5.92 16.67
CA LYS A 47 -0.78 -7.26 16.60
C LYS A 47 -2.24 -7.23 17.01
N ALA A 48 -3.08 -7.93 16.25
CA ALA A 48 -4.45 -8.20 16.62
C ALA A 48 -4.63 -9.69 16.92
N THR A 49 -5.43 -9.98 17.94
CA THR A 49 -5.79 -11.35 18.34
C THR A 49 -7.31 -11.48 18.28
N VAL A 50 -7.77 -12.49 17.55
CA VAL A 50 -9.19 -12.86 17.47
C VAL A 50 -9.46 -14.07 18.30
N THR A 51 -10.36 -13.94 19.25
CA THR A 51 -10.81 -14.99 20.16
C THR A 51 -12.30 -15.26 19.93
N VAL A 52 -12.69 -16.53 19.84
CA VAL A 52 -14.07 -16.97 19.69
C VAL A 52 -14.40 -17.95 20.79
N ALA A 53 -15.42 -17.64 21.58
CA ALA A 53 -15.85 -18.46 22.72
C ALA A 53 -14.69 -18.83 23.67
N GLY A 54 -13.77 -17.90 23.91
CA GLY A 54 -12.61 -18.07 24.79
C GLY A 54 -11.37 -18.69 24.16
N ASN A 55 -11.45 -19.16 22.91
CA ASN A 55 -10.30 -19.77 22.20
C ASN A 55 -9.70 -18.77 21.21
N VAL A 56 -8.38 -18.62 21.22
CA VAL A 56 -7.67 -17.84 20.18
C VAL A 56 -7.75 -18.58 18.86
N ILE A 57 -8.33 -17.95 17.85
CA ILE A 57 -8.54 -18.53 16.53
C ILE A 57 -7.53 -18.04 15.52
N ALA A 58 -7.17 -16.75 15.60
CA ALA A 58 -6.22 -16.14 14.67
C ALA A 58 -5.49 -14.95 15.27
N THR A 59 -4.34 -14.63 14.71
CA THR A 59 -3.61 -13.40 14.95
C THR A 59 -3.24 -12.74 13.63
N GLY A 60 -3.13 -11.41 13.62
CA GLY A 60 -2.64 -10.63 12.50
C GLY A 60 -1.57 -9.64 12.98
N LEU A 61 -0.50 -9.50 12.21
CA LEU A 61 0.56 -8.52 12.44
C LEU A 61 0.57 -7.52 11.30
N ALA A 62 0.81 -6.28 11.61
CA ALA A 62 1.03 -5.21 10.65
C ALA A 62 2.19 -4.31 11.09
N GLU A 63 2.88 -3.74 10.11
CA GLU A 63 3.88 -2.69 10.30
C GLU A 63 3.49 -1.51 9.42
N GLU A 64 3.49 -0.31 9.99
CA GLU A 64 3.31 0.93 9.26
C GLU A 64 4.49 1.86 9.48
N ARG A 65 4.99 2.45 8.38
CA ARG A 65 6.06 3.44 8.41
C ARG A 65 5.48 4.84 8.26
N ARG A 66 5.83 5.75 9.16
CA ARG A 66 5.34 7.14 9.15
C ARG A 66 5.67 7.86 7.84
N ALA A 67 6.81 7.57 7.24
CA ALA A 67 7.23 8.16 5.96
C ALA A 67 6.60 7.52 4.73
N ALA A 68 5.80 6.43 4.87
CA ALA A 68 5.27 5.68 3.74
C ALA A 68 4.15 6.40 2.98
N SER A 69 3.35 7.24 3.69
CA SER A 69 2.27 8.02 3.07
C SER A 69 1.97 9.30 3.87
N ARG A 70 1.22 10.24 3.25
CA ARG A 70 0.75 11.44 3.97
C ARG A 70 -0.10 11.09 5.18
N ILE A 71 -0.94 10.07 5.06
CA ILE A 71 -1.82 9.62 6.13
C ILE A 71 -0.99 9.04 7.27
N ASN A 72 0.02 8.23 6.98
CA ASN A 72 0.88 7.63 7.99
C ASN A 72 1.74 8.63 8.77
N GLN A 73 1.98 9.83 8.23
CA GLN A 73 2.70 10.88 8.98
C GLN A 73 1.97 11.26 10.28
N THR A 74 0.64 11.20 10.29
CA THR A 74 -0.20 11.57 11.43
C THR A 74 -0.96 10.41 12.06
N SER A 75 -1.25 9.34 11.29
CA SER A 75 -2.17 8.26 11.66
C SER A 75 -1.58 6.87 11.46
N ALA A 76 -0.25 6.71 11.63
CA ALA A 76 0.39 5.41 11.44
C ALA A 76 -0.07 4.36 12.45
N LEU A 77 -0.39 4.77 13.69
CA LEU A 77 -0.85 3.84 14.72
C LEU A 77 -2.24 3.29 14.37
N GLU A 78 -3.18 4.16 14.03
CA GLU A 78 -4.55 3.80 13.70
C GLU A 78 -4.61 2.94 12.43
N ASN A 79 -3.77 3.25 11.44
CA ASN A 79 -3.67 2.45 10.22
C ASN A 79 -3.06 1.08 10.51
N CYS A 80 -2.02 1.02 11.33
CA CYS A 80 -1.36 -0.22 11.73
C CYS A 80 -2.33 -1.15 12.49
N GLU A 81 -3.07 -0.60 13.45
CA GLU A 81 -4.10 -1.34 14.19
C GLU A 81 -5.18 -1.88 13.24
N THR A 82 -5.69 -1.05 12.33
CA THR A 82 -6.71 -1.44 11.35
C THR A 82 -6.19 -2.57 10.45
N SER A 83 -4.98 -2.46 9.94
CA SER A 83 -4.33 -3.49 9.12
C SER A 83 -4.16 -4.80 9.89
N ALA A 84 -3.70 -4.75 11.15
CA ALA A 84 -3.56 -5.93 12.00
C ALA A 84 -4.90 -6.66 12.21
N VAL A 85 -5.96 -5.91 12.52
CA VAL A 85 -7.34 -6.44 12.68
C VAL A 85 -7.83 -7.06 11.37
N GLY A 86 -7.66 -6.37 10.24
CA GLY A 86 -8.06 -6.85 8.92
C GLY A 86 -7.43 -8.19 8.57
N ARG A 87 -6.13 -8.36 8.85
CA ARG A 87 -5.38 -9.61 8.64
C ARG A 87 -5.83 -10.72 9.58
N ALA A 88 -6.02 -10.44 10.86
CA ALA A 88 -6.51 -11.43 11.83
C ALA A 88 -7.89 -11.96 11.43
N LEU A 89 -8.81 -11.09 10.98
CA LEU A 89 -10.14 -11.49 10.50
C LEU A 89 -10.06 -12.30 9.20
N ALA A 90 -9.13 -11.99 8.29
CA ALA A 90 -8.91 -12.78 7.08
C ALA A 90 -8.42 -14.20 7.41
N PHE A 91 -7.49 -14.33 8.36
CA PHE A 91 -7.02 -15.66 8.83
C PHE A 91 -8.11 -16.48 9.54
N CYS A 92 -9.13 -15.83 10.09
CA CYS A 92 -10.33 -16.52 10.58
C CYS A 92 -11.24 -17.06 9.45
N GLY A 93 -10.95 -16.79 8.18
CA GLY A 93 -11.81 -17.18 7.06
C GLY A 93 -13.15 -16.44 7.03
N ILE A 94 -13.20 -15.21 7.56
CA ILE A 94 -14.43 -14.42 7.67
C ILE A 94 -14.93 -13.99 6.29
N THR A 95 -14.04 -13.73 5.35
CA THR A 95 -14.34 -13.48 3.94
C THR A 95 -13.42 -14.35 3.08
N ASN A 96 -13.96 -14.96 2.02
CA ASN A 96 -13.21 -15.86 1.12
C ASN A 96 -12.41 -15.09 0.06
N ASP A 97 -11.97 -13.89 0.35
CA ASP A 97 -11.21 -13.03 -0.52
C ASP A 97 -9.71 -13.00 -0.14
N SER A 98 -9.01 -11.98 -0.59
CA SER A 98 -7.59 -11.79 -0.29
C SER A 98 -7.33 -11.61 1.21
N ILE A 99 -6.16 -12.05 1.69
CA ILE A 99 -5.69 -11.72 3.05
C ILE A 99 -5.49 -10.20 3.19
N ALA A 100 -4.94 -9.55 2.15
CA ALA A 100 -4.85 -8.10 2.13
C ALA A 100 -6.26 -7.47 2.06
N SER A 101 -6.49 -6.44 2.85
CA SER A 101 -7.73 -5.66 2.82
C SER A 101 -7.74 -4.66 1.67
N ALA A 102 -8.90 -4.06 1.40
CA ALA A 102 -9.00 -2.98 0.42
C ALA A 102 -8.12 -1.79 0.79
N GLU A 103 -8.02 -1.48 2.07
CA GLU A 103 -7.20 -0.39 2.61
C GLU A 103 -5.71 -0.66 2.40
N GLU A 104 -5.22 -1.88 2.67
CA GLU A 104 -3.83 -2.27 2.44
C GLU A 104 -3.46 -2.18 0.94
N VAL A 105 -4.34 -2.63 0.05
CA VAL A 105 -4.10 -2.56 -1.40
C VAL A 105 -4.13 -1.12 -1.89
N ALA A 106 -5.08 -0.30 -1.42
CA ALA A 106 -5.14 1.12 -1.76
C ALA A 106 -3.89 1.88 -1.30
N ALA A 107 -3.42 1.64 -0.07
CA ALA A 107 -2.19 2.23 0.46
C ALA A 107 -0.96 1.84 -0.36
N ALA A 108 -0.85 0.58 -0.80
CA ALA A 108 0.25 0.12 -1.64
C ALA A 108 0.26 0.80 -3.02
N ILE A 109 -0.92 1.05 -3.61
CA ILE A 109 -1.06 1.79 -4.87
C ILE A 109 -0.64 3.24 -4.68
N GLU A 110 -1.12 3.91 -3.62
CA GLU A 110 -0.75 5.30 -3.32
C GLU A 110 0.76 5.46 -3.14
N GLN A 111 1.41 4.55 -2.43
CA GLN A 111 2.87 4.53 -2.28
C GLN A 111 3.59 4.38 -3.63
N GLN A 112 3.08 3.52 -4.52
CA GLN A 112 3.62 3.38 -5.89
C GLN A 112 3.49 4.68 -6.68
N ASP A 113 2.33 5.34 -6.61
CA ASP A 113 2.08 6.60 -7.33
C ASP A 113 2.96 7.74 -6.79
N GLN A 114 3.14 7.86 -5.47
CA GLN A 114 4.04 8.84 -4.87
C GLN A 114 5.49 8.62 -5.31
N LYS A 115 5.96 7.36 -5.33
CA LYS A 115 7.29 7.01 -5.81
C LYS A 115 7.47 7.37 -7.29
N LEU A 116 6.44 7.13 -8.11
CA LEU A 116 6.42 7.47 -9.52
C LEU A 116 6.51 8.99 -9.73
N GLN A 117 5.73 9.78 -9.01
CA GLN A 117 5.78 11.24 -9.08
C GLN A 117 7.15 11.79 -8.66
N SER A 118 7.74 11.23 -7.60
CA SER A 118 9.09 11.61 -7.15
C SER A 118 10.15 11.30 -8.20
N ALA A 119 10.05 10.14 -8.86
CA ALA A 119 10.95 9.75 -9.93
C ALA A 119 10.82 10.69 -11.14
N LEU A 120 9.60 11.04 -11.57
CA LEU A 120 9.36 11.98 -12.66
C LEU A 120 9.90 13.38 -12.33
N LYS A 121 9.66 13.88 -11.13
CA LYS A 121 10.16 15.18 -10.67
C LYS A 121 11.69 15.24 -10.66
N SER A 122 12.34 14.16 -10.24
CA SER A 122 13.82 14.08 -10.29
C SER A 122 14.35 14.02 -11.72
N LEU A 123 13.61 13.44 -12.66
CA LEU A 123 13.94 13.42 -14.08
C LEU A 123 13.86 14.82 -14.71
N GLU A 124 12.86 15.62 -14.35
CA GLU A 124 12.71 17.01 -14.84
C GLU A 124 13.87 17.91 -14.43
N GLY A 125 14.51 17.64 -13.29
CA GLY A 125 15.65 18.40 -12.77
C GLY A 125 17.01 18.05 -13.40
N ILE A 126 17.07 17.12 -14.35
CA ILE A 126 18.32 16.68 -14.97
C ILE A 126 18.86 17.76 -15.92
N SER A 127 20.13 18.13 -15.72
CA SER A 127 20.85 19.14 -16.54
C SER A 127 22.02 18.56 -17.33
N HIS A 128 22.40 17.29 -17.14
CA HIS A 128 23.54 16.64 -17.78
C HIS A 128 23.22 15.20 -18.21
N ALA A 129 23.73 14.79 -19.38
CA ALA A 129 23.50 13.46 -19.95
C ALA A 129 23.91 12.30 -19.00
N GLY A 130 25.02 12.44 -18.29
CA GLY A 130 25.46 11.43 -17.31
C GLY A 130 24.46 11.19 -16.20
N ASN A 131 23.80 12.25 -15.71
CA ASN A 131 22.75 12.15 -14.69
C ASN A 131 21.49 11.45 -15.23
N PHE A 132 21.19 11.59 -16.53
CA PHE A 132 20.09 10.87 -17.17
C PHE A 132 20.34 9.36 -17.22
N GLN A 133 21.56 8.94 -17.59
CA GLN A 133 21.93 7.52 -17.59
C GLN A 133 21.89 6.92 -16.17
N LYS A 134 22.42 7.67 -15.20
CA LYS A 134 22.34 7.27 -13.79
C LYS A 134 20.88 7.14 -13.35
N TRP A 135 20.01 8.10 -13.67
CA TRP A 135 18.60 8.06 -13.32
C TRP A 135 17.91 6.80 -13.86
N ILE A 136 18.18 6.42 -15.13
CA ILE A 136 17.65 5.19 -15.72
C ILE A 136 18.11 3.96 -14.94
N SER A 137 19.39 3.89 -14.58
CA SER A 137 19.94 2.78 -13.79
C SER A 137 19.31 2.68 -12.41
N ASP A 138 19.21 3.80 -11.69
CA ASP A 138 18.67 3.86 -10.33
C ASP A 138 17.19 3.47 -10.25
N ASN A 139 16.41 3.77 -11.31
CA ASN A 139 14.98 3.48 -11.36
C ASN A 139 14.62 2.18 -12.10
N LYS A 140 15.58 1.46 -12.67
CA LYS A 140 15.34 0.29 -13.52
C LYS A 140 14.46 -0.77 -12.87
N THR A 141 14.77 -1.16 -11.65
CA THR A 141 14.02 -2.19 -10.91
C THR A 141 12.59 -1.72 -10.60
N PHE A 142 12.44 -0.49 -10.12
CA PHE A 142 11.13 0.09 -9.85
C PHE A 142 10.25 0.15 -11.10
N LEU A 143 10.80 0.58 -12.24
CA LEU A 143 10.04 0.67 -13.49
C LEU A 143 9.69 -0.69 -14.07
N ALA A 144 10.54 -1.69 -13.89
CA ALA A 144 10.23 -3.08 -14.26
C ALA A 144 9.07 -3.63 -13.42
N ASP A 145 9.10 -3.42 -12.12
CA ASP A 145 8.02 -3.80 -11.20
C ASP A 145 6.71 -3.07 -11.53
N LEU A 146 6.76 -1.76 -11.79
CA LEU A 146 5.60 -0.96 -12.18
C LEU A 146 4.97 -1.50 -13.47
N LYS A 147 5.79 -1.80 -14.49
CA LYS A 147 5.33 -2.40 -15.74
C LYS A 147 4.61 -3.72 -15.54
N ALA A 148 5.13 -4.57 -14.66
CA ALA A 148 4.58 -5.90 -14.40
C ALA A 148 3.29 -5.85 -13.56
N LYS A 149 3.23 -4.94 -12.56
CA LYS A 149 2.15 -4.92 -11.55
C LYS A 149 1.06 -3.89 -11.86
N ASN A 150 1.40 -2.80 -12.56
CA ASN A 150 0.47 -1.71 -12.90
C ASN A 150 0.73 -1.17 -14.31
N PRO A 151 0.31 -1.89 -15.38
CA PRO A 151 0.55 -1.49 -16.77
C PRO A 151 -0.05 -0.12 -17.12
N VAL A 152 -1.16 0.26 -16.49
CA VAL A 152 -1.84 1.54 -16.74
C VAL A 152 -0.97 2.71 -16.28
N SER A 153 -0.53 2.68 -15.01
CA SER A 153 0.40 3.71 -14.49
C SER A 153 1.73 3.71 -15.23
N TYR A 154 2.22 2.55 -15.68
CA TYR A 154 3.41 2.47 -16.51
C TYR A 154 3.23 3.14 -17.87
N GLY A 155 2.06 2.99 -18.51
CA GLY A 155 1.72 3.69 -19.76
C GLY A 155 1.75 5.21 -19.61
N ALA A 156 1.06 5.72 -18.59
CA ALA A 156 1.07 7.14 -18.27
C ALA A 156 2.47 7.68 -17.93
N PHE A 157 3.30 6.86 -17.26
CA PHE A 157 4.72 7.18 -17.05
C PHE A 157 5.47 7.31 -18.36
N LEU A 158 5.32 6.39 -19.31
CA LEU A 158 6.04 6.42 -20.58
C LEU A 158 5.74 7.67 -21.40
N GLU A 159 4.49 8.15 -21.40
CA GLU A 159 4.11 9.39 -22.06
C GLU A 159 4.86 10.60 -21.46
N LYS A 160 4.85 10.73 -20.14
CA LYS A 160 5.56 11.78 -19.43
C LYS A 160 7.08 11.67 -19.60
N PHE A 161 7.63 10.46 -19.48
CA PHE A 161 9.06 10.21 -19.70
C PHE A 161 9.50 10.62 -21.10
N THR A 162 8.72 10.28 -22.12
CA THR A 162 9.01 10.64 -23.52
C THR A 162 8.97 12.14 -23.70
N SER A 163 7.98 12.82 -23.13
CA SER A 163 7.89 14.28 -23.16
C SER A 163 9.12 14.95 -22.52
N ILE A 164 9.51 14.53 -21.32
CA ILE A 164 10.69 15.08 -20.61
C ILE A 164 11.97 14.79 -21.41
N LYS A 165 12.13 13.57 -21.93
CA LYS A 165 13.28 13.20 -22.77
C LYS A 165 13.41 14.10 -24.00
N ASN A 166 12.31 14.40 -24.67
CA ASN A 166 12.30 15.32 -25.82
C ASN A 166 12.65 16.75 -25.41
N GLN A 167 12.17 17.22 -24.27
CA GLN A 167 12.57 18.53 -23.72
C GLN A 167 14.07 18.60 -23.38
N LEU A 168 14.64 17.50 -22.83
CA LEU A 168 16.08 17.44 -22.56
C LEU A 168 16.90 17.44 -23.86
N LYS A 169 16.42 16.78 -24.91
CA LYS A 169 17.04 16.86 -26.25
C LYS A 169 16.98 18.28 -26.83
N SER A 170 15.83 18.94 -26.79
CA SER A 170 15.69 20.31 -27.29
C SER A 170 16.56 21.32 -26.53
N LYS A 171 16.88 21.07 -25.28
CA LYS A 171 17.80 21.87 -24.44
C LYS A 171 19.28 21.51 -24.66
N GLY A 172 19.60 20.54 -25.54
CA GLY A 172 20.98 20.10 -25.79
C GLY A 172 21.59 19.26 -24.66
N VAL A 173 20.80 18.81 -23.70
CA VAL A 173 21.24 17.95 -22.58
C VAL A 173 21.47 16.51 -23.05
N LEU A 174 20.64 16.05 -23.98
CA LEU A 174 20.74 14.71 -24.60
C LEU A 174 20.96 14.85 -26.12
N GLN A 175 21.72 13.91 -26.69
CA GLN A 175 21.86 13.76 -28.15
C GLN A 175 20.73 12.91 -28.74
#